data_bc1f231295b48439ff9b2e348fd35497
#
_entry.id   bc1f231295b48439ff9b2e348fd35497
#
_cell.length_a   1.000
_cell.length_b   1.000
_cell.length_c   1.000
_cell.angle_alpha   90.00
_cell.angle_beta   90.00
_cell.angle_gamma   90.00
#
_symmetry.space_group_name_H-M   'P 1'
#
loop_
_entity.id
_entity.type
_entity.pdbx_description
1 polymer ?
#
loop_
_entity_poly.entity_id
_entity_poly.type
_entity_poly.pdbx_seq_one_letter_code
_entity_poly.pdbx_strand_id
1 'polypeptide(L)'
;MESKYSYQFTKSAKNDLEQILHYIKVELNNPTAATSFINKFQESVTNIQLFPKSCPKVMNKFLPEYIIIRKKLINNYILYYSVNDNLKNIIILCIVFSHRDTDSIFKNKN
;
A
#
# COMPACT_ATOMS: atom_id res chain seq x y z
N MET A 1 12.97 -4.11 -23.56
CA MET A 1 12.95 -3.59 -22.20
C MET A 1 11.52 -3.33 -21.74
N GLU A 2 11.19 -3.87 -20.59
CA GLU A 2 9.87 -3.70 -20.01
C GLU A 2 9.69 -2.28 -19.48
N SER A 3 8.55 -1.68 -19.84
CA SER A 3 8.19 -0.41 -19.24
C SER A 3 7.67 -0.68 -17.83
N LYS A 4 8.21 0.05 -16.90
CA LYS A 4 7.74 -0.03 -15.53
C LYS A 4 6.38 0.70 -15.44
N TYR A 5 5.47 0.17 -14.61
CA TYR A 5 4.17 0.80 -14.40
C TYR A 5 4.36 2.12 -13.67
N SER A 6 3.51 3.08 -13.96
CA SER A 6 3.43 4.30 -13.17
C SER A 6 2.63 4.00 -11.90
N TYR A 7 2.65 4.91 -10.94
CA TYR A 7 1.84 4.74 -9.75
C TYR A 7 1.29 6.08 -9.28
N GLN A 8 0.21 6.01 -8.55
CA GLN A 8 -0.38 7.19 -7.93
C GLN A 8 -1.00 6.80 -6.59
N PHE A 9 -1.13 7.78 -5.72
CA PHE A 9 -1.74 7.59 -4.40
C PHE A 9 -3.16 8.11 -4.43
N THR A 10 -4.08 7.41 -3.76
CA THR A 10 -5.35 8.01 -3.42
C THR A 10 -5.09 9.04 -2.33
N LYS A 11 -6.07 9.91 -2.13
CA LYS A 11 -6.00 10.88 -1.04
C LYS A 11 -5.85 10.17 0.31
N SER A 12 -6.56 9.07 0.48
CA SER A 12 -6.48 8.26 1.70
C SER A 12 -5.07 7.71 1.92
N ALA A 13 -4.46 7.15 0.87
CA ALA A 13 -3.12 6.58 0.97
C ALA A 13 -2.08 7.64 1.31
N LYS A 14 -2.19 8.81 0.68
CA LYS A 14 -1.27 9.91 0.94
C LYS A 14 -1.37 10.36 2.39
N ASN A 15 -2.58 10.50 2.88
CA ASN A 15 -2.83 10.89 4.26
C ASN A 15 -2.29 9.82 5.24
N ASP A 16 -2.53 8.54 4.92
CA ASP A 16 -2.03 7.43 5.73
C ASP A 16 -0.51 7.49 5.86
N LEU A 17 0.18 7.69 4.75
CA LEU A 17 1.64 7.74 4.74
C LEU A 17 2.15 8.89 5.61
N GLU A 18 1.54 10.05 5.47
CA GLU A 18 1.93 11.22 6.26
C GLU A 18 1.74 10.96 7.76
N GLN A 19 0.63 10.33 8.13
CA GLN A 19 0.35 10.02 9.53
C GLN A 19 1.32 8.99 10.10
N ILE A 20 1.66 7.97 9.30
CA ILE A 20 2.62 6.95 9.71
C ILE A 20 3.98 7.56 9.99
N LEU A 21 4.46 8.41 9.08
CA LEU A 21 5.75 9.05 9.23
C LEU A 21 5.77 9.99 10.44
N HIS A 22 4.70 10.73 10.64
CA HIS A 22 4.58 11.59 11.79
C HIS A 22 4.63 10.78 13.10
N TYR A 23 3.90 9.68 13.14
CA TYR A 23 3.86 8.81 14.32
C TYR A 23 5.27 8.29 14.66
N ILE A 24 5.96 7.75 13.67
CA ILE A 24 7.29 7.17 13.91
C ILE A 24 8.30 8.25 14.32
N LYS A 25 8.27 9.38 13.62
CA LYS A 25 9.25 10.44 13.83
C LYS A 25 9.03 11.19 15.14
N VAL A 26 7.77 11.51 15.44
CA VAL A 26 7.41 12.37 16.57
C VAL A 26 6.98 11.56 17.79
N GLU A 27 5.93 10.73 17.63
CA GLU A 27 5.39 9.98 18.75
C GLU A 27 6.40 8.97 19.30
N LEU A 28 7.08 8.24 18.43
CA LEU A 28 8.10 7.28 18.83
C LEU A 28 9.48 7.94 18.97
N ASN A 29 9.59 9.21 18.60
CA ASN A 29 10.84 9.96 18.66
C ASN A 29 12.02 9.19 18.05
N ASN A 30 11.78 8.64 16.84
CA ASN A 30 12.76 7.79 16.20
C ASN A 30 12.94 8.17 14.73
N PRO A 31 13.71 9.24 14.44
CA PRO A 31 13.92 9.67 13.05
C PRO A 31 14.62 8.62 12.19
N THR A 32 15.47 7.80 12.78
CA THR A 32 16.17 6.73 12.06
C THR A 32 15.16 5.68 11.56
N ALA A 33 14.19 5.32 12.41
CA ALA A 33 13.15 4.37 12.01
C ALA A 33 12.26 4.97 10.92
N ALA A 34 11.99 6.29 10.96
CA ALA A 34 11.22 6.95 9.92
C ALA A 34 11.93 6.87 8.58
N THR A 35 13.23 7.14 8.56
CA THR A 35 14.05 7.05 7.34
C THR A 35 14.07 5.61 6.82
N SER A 36 14.23 4.64 7.71
CA SER A 36 14.22 3.22 7.34
C SER A 36 12.90 2.83 6.72
N PHE A 37 11.79 3.31 7.27
CA PHE A 37 10.46 3.02 6.72
C PHE A 37 10.31 3.62 5.32
N ILE A 38 10.76 4.87 5.11
CA ILE A 38 10.70 5.52 3.80
C ILE A 38 11.48 4.70 2.77
N ASN A 39 12.68 4.26 3.11
CA ASN A 39 13.51 3.48 2.20
C ASN A 39 12.84 2.16 1.82
N LYS A 40 12.26 1.49 2.80
CA LYS A 40 11.57 0.24 2.58
C LYS A 40 10.31 0.43 1.74
N PHE A 41 9.61 1.52 1.99
CA PHE A 41 8.42 1.88 1.23
C PHE A 41 8.76 2.12 -0.24
N GLN A 42 9.81 2.91 -0.51
CA GLN A 42 10.24 3.19 -1.87
C GLN A 42 10.69 1.92 -2.60
N GLU A 43 11.42 1.06 -1.92
CA GLU A 43 11.84 -0.22 -2.48
C GLU A 43 10.63 -1.08 -2.84
N SER A 44 9.63 -1.12 -1.96
CA SER A 44 8.42 -1.91 -2.19
C SER A 44 7.63 -1.37 -3.38
N VAL A 45 7.49 -0.06 -3.50
CA VAL A 45 6.79 0.56 -4.63
C VAL A 45 7.52 0.27 -5.94
N THR A 46 8.85 0.35 -5.93
CA THR A 46 9.65 0.03 -7.12
C THR A 46 9.42 -1.42 -7.54
N ASN A 47 9.42 -2.35 -6.60
CA ASN A 47 9.18 -3.75 -6.91
C ASN A 47 7.77 -3.98 -7.48
N ILE A 48 6.78 -3.29 -6.95
CA ILE A 48 5.41 -3.37 -7.47
C ILE A 48 5.34 -2.81 -8.89
N GLN A 49 6.07 -1.73 -9.16
CA GLN A 49 6.10 -1.15 -10.51
C GLN A 49 6.68 -2.11 -11.54
N LEU A 50 7.67 -2.89 -11.13
CA LEU A 50 8.32 -3.86 -12.03
C LEU A 50 7.50 -5.14 -12.15
N PHE A 51 6.89 -5.59 -11.06
CA PHE A 51 6.14 -6.84 -10.99
C PHE A 51 4.80 -6.65 -10.29
N PRO A 52 3.85 -5.96 -10.96
CA PRO A 52 2.61 -5.53 -10.27
C PRO A 52 1.76 -6.68 -9.74
N LYS A 53 1.88 -7.86 -10.32
CA LYS A 53 1.05 -8.99 -9.93
C LYS A 53 1.80 -10.02 -9.11
N SER A 54 2.98 -9.69 -8.61
CA SER A 54 3.76 -10.60 -7.77
C SER A 54 3.23 -10.72 -6.35
N CYS A 55 2.51 -9.70 -5.87
CA CYS A 55 1.98 -9.72 -4.52
C CYS A 55 0.63 -10.44 -4.45
N PRO A 56 0.31 -11.06 -3.31
CA PRO A 56 -0.93 -11.82 -3.20
C PRO A 56 -2.17 -10.94 -3.27
N LYS A 57 -3.25 -11.54 -3.76
CA LYS A 57 -4.57 -10.90 -3.79
C LYS A 57 -5.16 -10.91 -2.39
N VAL A 58 -5.92 -9.87 -2.09
CA VAL A 58 -6.68 -9.81 -0.85
C VAL A 58 -7.91 -10.70 -0.97
N MET A 59 -8.04 -11.66 -0.06
CA MET A 59 -9.20 -12.54 0.01
C MET A 59 -10.11 -12.01 1.11
N ASN A 60 -11.16 -11.29 0.73
CA ASN A 60 -12.01 -10.61 1.70
C ASN A 60 -13.48 -10.73 1.27
N LYS A 61 -14.32 -11.15 2.20
CA LYS A 61 -15.75 -11.37 1.93
C LYS A 61 -16.51 -10.10 1.55
N PHE A 62 -15.94 -8.92 1.84
CA PHE A 62 -16.56 -7.65 1.51
C PHE A 62 -16.21 -7.14 0.11
N LEU A 63 -15.30 -7.85 -0.59
CA LEU A 63 -14.89 -7.46 -1.93
C LEU A 63 -15.61 -8.31 -2.98
N PRO A 64 -16.23 -7.67 -3.98
CA PRO A 64 -16.75 -8.41 -5.13
C PRO A 64 -15.62 -9.15 -5.86
N GLU A 65 -15.94 -10.30 -6.46
CA GLU A 65 -14.93 -11.11 -7.15
C GLU A 65 -14.23 -10.38 -8.30
N TYR A 66 -14.90 -9.43 -8.92
CA TYR A 66 -14.32 -8.70 -10.05
C TYR A 66 -13.36 -7.57 -9.62
N ILE A 67 -13.32 -7.27 -8.32
CA ILE A 67 -12.40 -6.27 -7.81
C ILE A 67 -11.17 -6.97 -7.26
N ILE A 68 -10.01 -6.71 -7.86
CA ILE A 68 -8.76 -7.32 -7.45
C ILE A 68 -7.90 -6.29 -6.74
N ILE A 69 -7.68 -6.52 -5.45
CA ILE A 69 -6.79 -5.69 -4.63
C ILE A 69 -5.67 -6.60 -4.14
N ARG A 70 -4.45 -6.09 -4.23
CA ARG A 70 -3.26 -6.81 -3.77
C ARG A 70 -2.67 -6.11 -2.55
N LYS A 71 -1.88 -6.86 -1.79
CA LYS A 71 -1.29 -6.33 -0.57
C LYS A 71 0.20 -6.60 -0.52
N LYS A 72 0.93 -5.67 0.07
CA LYS A 72 2.37 -5.77 0.29
C LYS A 72 2.66 -5.40 1.73
N LEU A 73 3.34 -6.28 2.45
CA LEU A 73 3.73 -6.00 3.83
C LEU A 73 5.00 -5.14 3.84
N ILE A 74 4.95 -4.04 4.59
CA ILE A 74 6.09 -3.13 4.76
C ILE A 74 6.26 -2.92 6.26
N ASN A 75 7.23 -3.61 6.86
CA ASN A 75 7.41 -3.65 8.31
C ASN A 75 6.10 -4.09 8.98
N ASN A 76 5.52 -3.27 9.84
CA ASN A 76 4.27 -3.60 10.53
C ASN A 76 3.04 -3.01 9.84
N TYR A 77 3.18 -2.60 8.59
CA TYR A 77 2.08 -1.98 7.84
C TYR A 77 1.79 -2.78 6.59
N ILE A 78 0.56 -2.68 6.12
CA ILE A 78 0.15 -3.30 4.87
C ILE A 78 -0.24 -2.22 3.89
N LEU A 79 0.36 -2.25 2.72
CA LEU A 79 0.02 -1.38 1.60
C LEU A 79 -0.95 -2.14 0.70
N TYR A 80 -2.11 -1.54 0.44
CA TYR A 80 -3.10 -2.11 -0.48
C TYR A 80 -3.07 -1.33 -1.79
N TYR A 81 -3.09 -2.07 -2.90
CA TYR A 81 -3.05 -1.43 -4.21
C TYR A 81 -3.87 -2.21 -5.22
N SER A 82 -4.25 -1.53 -6.29
CA SER A 82 -4.88 -2.16 -7.45
C SER A 82 -4.06 -1.83 -8.69
N VAL A 83 -4.26 -2.61 -9.75
CA VAL A 83 -3.49 -2.47 -10.99
C VAL A 83 -4.45 -2.21 -12.14
N ASN A 84 -4.19 -1.17 -12.90
CA ASN A 84 -4.89 -0.92 -14.16
C ASN A 84 -3.95 -1.29 -15.29
N ASP A 85 -4.17 -2.47 -15.89
CA ASP A 85 -3.29 -2.98 -16.93
C ASP A 85 -3.37 -2.16 -18.21
N ASN A 86 -4.54 -1.61 -18.52
CA ASN A 86 -4.72 -0.83 -19.73
C ASN A 86 -3.89 0.44 -19.70
N LEU A 87 -3.84 1.10 -18.57
CA LEU A 87 -3.08 2.34 -18.39
C LEU A 87 -1.69 2.08 -17.84
N LYS A 88 -1.36 0.85 -17.52
CA LYS A 88 -0.11 0.46 -16.86
C LYS A 88 0.13 1.34 -15.64
N ASN A 89 -0.88 1.42 -14.80
CA ASN A 89 -0.87 2.30 -13.64
C ASN A 89 -1.25 1.52 -12.38
N ILE A 90 -0.53 1.78 -11.31
CA ILE A 90 -0.77 1.20 -10.01
C ILE A 90 -1.42 2.27 -9.13
N ILE A 91 -2.52 1.91 -8.47
CA ILE A 91 -3.21 2.83 -7.59
C ILE A 91 -3.02 2.34 -6.16
N ILE A 92 -2.28 3.11 -5.36
CA ILE A 92 -2.07 2.80 -3.95
C ILE A 92 -3.27 3.30 -3.18
N LEU A 93 -4.03 2.37 -2.62
CA LEU A 93 -5.34 2.64 -2.05
C LEU A 93 -5.30 3.11 -0.61
N CYS A 94 -4.50 2.44 0.21
CA CYS A 94 -4.36 2.78 1.62
C CYS A 94 -3.17 2.04 2.22
N ILE A 95 -2.73 2.51 3.38
CA ILE A 95 -1.64 1.89 4.14
C ILE A 95 -2.12 1.80 5.58
N VAL A 96 -2.16 0.59 6.14
CA VAL A 96 -2.72 0.38 7.46
C VAL A 96 -1.79 -0.46 8.33
N PHE A 97 -1.92 -0.30 9.64
CA PHE A 97 -1.17 -1.10 10.59
C PHE A 97 -1.66 -2.57 10.52
N SER A 98 -0.71 -3.51 10.42
CA SER A 98 -1.04 -4.92 10.16
C SER A 98 -1.80 -5.61 11.29
N HIS A 99 -1.75 -5.07 12.50
CA HIS A 99 -2.46 -5.63 13.65
C HIS A 99 -3.88 -5.10 13.80
N ARG A 100 -4.30 -4.23 12.89
CA ARG A 100 -5.66 -3.75 12.83
C ARG A 100 -6.56 -4.82 12.21
N ASP A 101 -7.87 -4.73 12.47
CA ASP A 101 -8.84 -5.59 11.80
C ASP A 101 -8.89 -5.24 10.32
N THR A 102 -8.10 -5.97 9.52
CA THR A 102 -7.98 -5.66 8.09
C THR A 102 -9.19 -6.06 7.28
N ASP A 103 -10.03 -6.97 7.79
CA ASP A 103 -11.25 -7.36 7.07
C ASP A 103 -12.24 -6.20 7.00
N SER A 104 -12.36 -5.43 8.06
CA SER A 104 -13.33 -4.32 8.10
C SER A 104 -12.93 -3.13 7.25
N ILE A 105 -11.69 -3.07 6.77
CA ILE A 105 -11.22 -1.96 5.94
C ILE A 105 -12.06 -1.82 4.68
N PHE A 106 -12.50 -2.94 4.11
CA PHE A 106 -13.25 -2.94 2.84
C PHE A 106 -14.76 -2.98 3.04
N LYS A 107 -15.21 -3.03 4.27
CA LYS A 107 -16.64 -3.20 4.58
C LYS A 107 -17.50 -2.05 4.06
N ASN A 108 -17.03 -0.84 4.16
CA ASN A 108 -17.76 0.37 3.80
C ASN A 108 -17.23 1.06 2.56
N LYS A 109 -16.49 0.35 1.73
CA LYS A 109 -15.88 0.91 0.54
C LYS A 109 -16.65 0.51 -0.71
N ASN A 110 -17.77 1.14 -0.90
CA ASN A 110 -18.63 0.85 -2.06
C ASN A 110 -18.61 1.99 -3.04
#